data_cbc52ef5615adb7044f0f518d11a610f
#
_entry.id   cbc52ef5615adb7044f0f518d11a610f
#
_cell.length_a   1.000
_cell.length_b   1.000
_cell.length_c   1.000
_cell.angle_alpha   90.00
_cell.angle_beta   90.00
_cell.angle_gamma   90.00
#
_symmetry.space_group_name_H-M   'P 1'
#
loop_
_entity.id
_entity.type
_entity.pdbx_description
1 polymer ?
#
loop_
_entity_poly.entity_id
_entity_poly.type
_entity_poly.pdbx_seq_one_letter_code
_entity_poly.pdbx_strand_id
1 'polypeptide(L)'
;TRMRTTLLAGVILLVTASSAFAQDVAGTFEVKFDEAGSTCSPPPVTYTRGKLVIEDNKQGITVNIETVPQMVGGRAKKGSFKATTSTPKATTVGGLDAKYTISGRVDESGVIAVVLVAEYQANKKPYCVQSWNISGIRSGSTKK
;
A
#
# COMPACT_ATOMS: atom_id res chain seq x y z
N THR A 1 17.75 -71.18 14.76
CA THR A 1 17.88 -69.72 15.06
C THR A 1 17.49 -68.89 13.88
N ARG A 2 16.28 -68.36 13.93
CA ARG A 2 15.80 -67.46 12.89
C ARG A 2 15.97 -66.00 13.35
N MET A 3 16.85 -65.28 12.67
CA MET A 3 16.93 -63.86 12.83
C MET A 3 15.75 -63.22 12.10
N ARG A 4 14.86 -62.62 12.82
CA ARG A 4 13.84 -61.76 12.23
C ARG A 4 14.42 -60.38 12.10
N THR A 5 14.76 -59.98 10.91
CA THR A 5 15.13 -58.61 10.61
C THR A 5 13.83 -57.79 10.45
N THR A 6 13.54 -57.02 11.48
CA THR A 6 12.44 -56.07 11.38
C THR A 6 12.96 -54.85 10.64
N LEU A 7 12.58 -54.69 9.40
CA LEU A 7 12.78 -53.48 8.65
C LEU A 7 11.79 -52.43 9.19
N LEU A 8 12.27 -51.54 9.99
CA LEU A 8 11.57 -50.33 10.32
C LEU A 8 11.65 -49.40 9.12
N ALA A 9 10.60 -49.41 8.34
CA ALA A 9 10.42 -48.39 7.32
C ALA A 9 10.14 -47.05 8.02
N GLY A 10 11.18 -46.22 8.15
CA GLY A 10 11.02 -44.87 8.63
C GLY A 10 10.27 -44.04 7.59
N VAL A 11 9.02 -43.76 7.85
CA VAL A 11 8.27 -42.78 7.08
C VAL A 11 8.85 -41.40 7.42
N ILE A 12 9.72 -40.91 6.55
CA ILE A 12 10.17 -39.54 6.64
C ILE A 12 8.99 -38.68 6.11
N LEU A 13 8.19 -38.17 7.05
CA LEU A 13 7.26 -37.11 6.73
C LEU A 13 8.09 -35.86 6.39
N LEU A 14 8.28 -35.64 5.09
CA LEU A 14 8.72 -34.34 4.61
C LEU A 14 7.58 -33.36 4.85
N VAL A 15 7.62 -32.70 5.99
CA VAL A 15 6.81 -31.53 6.22
C VAL A 15 7.41 -30.43 5.36
N THR A 16 6.91 -30.29 4.16
CA THR A 16 7.16 -29.09 3.39
C THR A 16 6.42 -27.96 4.10
N ALA A 17 7.14 -27.28 4.98
CA ALA A 17 6.67 -26.01 5.48
C ALA A 17 6.55 -25.08 4.26
N SER A 18 5.36 -24.95 3.71
CA SER A 18 5.07 -23.84 2.82
C SER A 18 5.21 -22.59 3.66
N SER A 19 6.39 -21.96 3.58
CA SER A 19 6.55 -20.61 4.10
C SER A 19 5.60 -19.75 3.27
N ALA A 20 4.44 -19.42 3.87
CA ALA A 20 3.60 -18.39 3.34
C ALA A 20 4.43 -17.10 3.41
N PHE A 21 5.10 -16.74 2.33
CA PHE A 21 5.72 -15.43 2.20
C PHE A 21 4.60 -14.42 2.29
N ALA A 22 4.53 -13.71 3.42
CA ALA A 22 3.74 -12.51 3.50
C ALA A 22 4.19 -11.62 2.33
N GLN A 23 3.29 -11.27 1.43
CA GLN A 23 3.61 -10.38 0.34
C GLN A 23 4.14 -9.08 0.94
N ASP A 24 5.38 -8.79 0.63
CA ASP A 24 6.04 -7.59 1.08
C ASP A 24 5.48 -6.40 0.30
N VAL A 25 4.82 -5.50 1.01
CA VAL A 25 4.30 -4.26 0.42
C VAL A 25 5.32 -3.13 0.48
N ALA A 26 6.39 -3.31 1.25
CA ALA A 26 7.40 -2.27 1.44
C ALA A 26 8.19 -2.01 0.16
N GLY A 27 8.58 -0.78 -0.05
CA GLY A 27 9.42 -0.38 -1.16
C GLY A 27 9.09 1.00 -1.69
N THR A 28 9.83 1.37 -2.71
CA THR A 28 9.61 2.60 -3.49
C THR A 28 9.01 2.22 -4.83
N PHE A 29 7.91 2.85 -5.17
CA PHE A 29 7.16 2.58 -6.40
C PHE A 29 7.16 3.81 -7.29
N GLU A 30 7.46 3.62 -8.56
CA GLU A 30 7.22 4.62 -9.59
C GLU A 30 5.77 4.49 -10.04
N VAL A 31 4.98 5.53 -9.82
CA VAL A 31 3.54 5.46 -10.01
C VAL A 31 3.02 6.56 -10.93
N LYS A 32 1.89 6.28 -11.53
CA LYS A 32 1.07 7.26 -12.24
C LYS A 32 -0.28 7.40 -11.53
N PHE A 33 -0.83 8.59 -11.63
CA PHE A 33 -2.11 8.96 -11.04
C PHE A 33 -3.12 9.20 -12.14
N ASP A 34 -4.23 8.51 -12.09
CA ASP A 34 -5.37 8.75 -12.97
C ASP A 34 -6.53 9.22 -12.11
N GLU A 35 -7.00 10.44 -12.33
CA GLU A 35 -8.13 10.95 -11.56
C GLU A 35 -9.36 10.09 -11.81
N ALA A 36 -9.89 9.51 -10.73
CA ALA A 36 -11.05 8.62 -10.79
C ALA A 36 -12.36 9.36 -10.58
N GLY A 37 -12.33 10.45 -9.84
CA GLY A 37 -13.51 11.26 -9.60
C GLY A 37 -13.20 12.52 -8.82
N SER A 38 -14.05 13.53 -8.95
CA SER A 38 -13.93 14.76 -8.20
C SER A 38 -15.29 15.44 -8.06
N THR A 39 -15.61 15.87 -6.83
CA THR A 39 -16.72 16.80 -6.61
C THR A 39 -16.20 18.23 -6.51
N CYS A 40 -14.88 18.42 -6.66
CA CYS A 40 -14.24 19.72 -6.67
C CYS A 40 -14.38 20.37 -8.05
N SER A 41 -14.67 21.65 -8.08
CA SER A 41 -14.78 22.41 -9.32
C SER A 41 -14.14 23.81 -9.15
N PRO A 42 -12.94 24.03 -9.68
CA PRO A 42 -12.03 23.07 -10.32
C PRO A 42 -11.34 22.15 -9.27
N PRO A 43 -10.74 21.02 -9.71
CA PRO A 43 -9.93 20.19 -8.81
C PRO A 43 -8.74 20.98 -8.25
N PRO A 44 -8.52 20.96 -6.92
CA PRO A 44 -7.47 21.78 -6.31
C PRO A 44 -6.06 21.26 -6.59
N VAL A 45 -5.92 19.99 -6.88
CA VAL A 45 -4.62 19.35 -7.08
C VAL A 45 -4.67 18.45 -8.30
N THR A 46 -3.60 18.46 -9.09
CA THR A 46 -3.40 17.54 -10.21
C THR A 46 -2.13 16.75 -9.98
N TYR A 47 -2.26 15.43 -9.91
CA TYR A 47 -1.12 14.52 -9.87
C TYR A 47 -1.05 13.77 -11.21
N THR A 48 0.16 13.60 -11.73
CA THR A 48 0.40 12.84 -12.95
C THR A 48 1.28 11.64 -12.70
N ARG A 49 2.48 11.86 -12.19
CA ARG A 49 3.45 10.82 -11.85
C ARG A 49 4.17 11.19 -10.57
N GLY A 50 4.72 10.19 -9.91
CA GLY A 50 5.49 10.41 -8.72
C GLY A 50 6.04 9.15 -8.11
N LYS A 51 6.57 9.31 -6.91
CA LYS A 51 7.07 8.21 -6.09
C LYS A 51 6.14 7.98 -4.93
N LEU A 52 5.86 6.72 -4.68
CA LEU A 52 5.12 6.28 -3.52
C LEU A 52 6.02 5.35 -2.73
N VAL A 53 6.23 5.63 -1.46
CA VAL A 53 7.10 4.85 -0.58
C VAL A 53 6.26 4.22 0.51
N ILE A 54 6.36 2.91 0.64
CA ILE A 54 5.73 2.17 1.74
C ILE A 54 6.84 1.62 2.63
N GLU A 55 6.75 1.94 3.92
CA GLU A 55 7.57 1.35 4.96
C GLU A 55 6.72 0.42 5.80
N ASP A 56 7.21 -0.79 5.99
CA ASP A 56 6.54 -1.80 6.81
C ASP A 56 7.35 -2.01 8.09
N ASN A 57 6.69 -1.85 9.21
CA ASN A 57 7.30 -2.09 10.52
C ASN A 57 6.39 -3.01 11.36
N LYS A 58 6.87 -3.39 12.54
CA LYS A 58 6.14 -4.33 13.40
C LYS A 58 4.75 -3.84 13.84
N GLN A 59 4.53 -2.55 13.81
CA GLN A 59 3.27 -1.93 14.28
C GLN A 59 2.30 -1.65 13.16
N GLY A 60 2.76 -1.58 11.92
CA GLY A 60 1.93 -1.26 10.77
C GLY A 60 2.75 -0.71 9.62
N ILE A 61 2.08 -0.03 8.73
CA ILE A 61 2.71 0.57 7.55
C ILE A 61 2.63 2.10 7.60
N THR A 62 3.59 2.73 6.94
CA THR A 62 3.52 4.14 6.60
C THR A 62 3.59 4.29 5.08
N VAL A 63 2.82 5.21 4.54
CA VAL A 63 2.80 5.49 3.11
C VAL A 63 3.13 6.96 2.90
N ASN A 64 4.14 7.22 2.09
CA ASN A 64 4.58 8.57 1.75
C ASN A 64 4.46 8.78 0.25
N ILE A 65 3.77 9.83 -0.11
CA ILE A 65 3.69 10.33 -1.48
C ILE A 65 4.16 11.79 -1.43
N GLU A 66 4.98 12.18 -2.40
CA GLU A 66 5.44 13.56 -2.49
C GLU A 66 4.27 14.55 -2.48
N THR A 67 4.36 15.59 -1.69
CA THR A 67 3.32 16.61 -1.46
C THR A 67 2.06 16.14 -0.75
N VAL A 68 1.99 14.88 -0.35
CA VAL A 68 0.89 14.33 0.45
C VAL A 68 1.40 14.07 1.87
N PRO A 69 0.66 14.47 2.90
CA PRO A 69 1.05 14.14 4.28
C PRO A 69 1.14 12.63 4.50
N GLN A 70 2.03 12.22 5.37
CA GLN A 70 2.24 10.80 5.68
C GLN A 70 0.94 10.13 6.14
N MET A 71 0.65 8.99 5.55
CA MET A 71 -0.46 8.14 5.94
C MET A 71 0.05 6.93 6.72
N VAL A 72 -0.71 6.52 7.73
CA VAL A 72 -0.36 5.41 8.62
C VAL A 72 -1.51 4.41 8.62
N GLY A 73 -1.18 3.14 8.61
CA GLY A 73 -2.15 2.07 8.64
C GLY A 73 -1.70 0.87 9.44
N GLY A 74 -2.58 -0.09 9.59
CA GLY A 74 -2.28 -1.38 10.19
C GLY A 74 -1.39 -2.23 9.31
N ARG A 75 -1.06 -3.42 9.81
CA ARG A 75 -0.21 -4.35 9.06
C ARG A 75 -0.88 -4.78 7.75
N ALA A 76 -0.10 -4.84 6.69
CA ALA A 76 -0.56 -5.38 5.42
C ALA A 76 -0.90 -6.87 5.55
N LYS A 77 -1.92 -7.30 4.82
CA LYS A 77 -2.38 -8.71 4.80
C LYS A 77 -2.47 -9.18 3.36
N LYS A 78 -1.67 -10.19 3.03
CA LYS A 78 -1.67 -10.78 1.67
C LYS A 78 -1.49 -9.73 0.56
N GLY A 79 -0.62 -8.77 0.80
CA GLY A 79 -0.37 -7.68 -0.15
C GLY A 79 -1.38 -6.54 -0.11
N SER A 80 -2.47 -6.66 0.62
CA SER A 80 -3.48 -5.62 0.77
C SER A 80 -3.17 -4.73 1.96
N PHE A 81 -3.41 -3.43 1.80
CA PHE A 81 -3.16 -2.46 2.87
C PHE A 81 -4.11 -1.27 2.77
N LYS A 82 -4.20 -0.57 3.88
CA LYS A 82 -4.93 0.69 3.99
C LYS A 82 -4.18 1.60 4.95
N ALA A 83 -4.08 2.87 4.59
CA ALA A 83 -3.45 3.88 5.42
C ALA A 83 -4.22 5.19 5.30
N THR A 84 -4.15 6.02 6.33
CA THR A 84 -4.87 7.28 6.36
C THR A 84 -4.11 8.32 7.17
N THR A 85 -4.35 9.59 6.89
CA THR A 85 -4.04 10.66 7.82
C THR A 85 -5.11 10.65 8.90
N SER A 86 -4.73 10.55 10.16
CA SER A 86 -5.71 10.43 11.27
C SER A 86 -6.56 11.70 11.43
N THR A 87 -6.02 12.84 11.04
CA THR A 87 -6.68 14.15 11.09
C THR A 87 -6.45 14.88 9.77
N PRO A 88 -7.31 15.84 9.41
CA PRO A 88 -7.05 16.69 8.27
C PRO A 88 -5.73 17.42 8.39
N LYS A 89 -4.99 17.51 7.30
CA LYS A 89 -3.68 18.15 7.20
C LYS A 89 -3.71 19.26 6.16
N ALA A 90 -2.89 20.27 6.35
CA ALA A 90 -2.73 21.32 5.37
C ALA A 90 -2.30 20.75 4.02
N THR A 91 -2.88 21.30 2.96
CA THR A 91 -2.52 20.95 1.58
C THR A 91 -1.59 22.00 0.99
N THR A 92 -1.13 21.78 -0.24
CA THR A 92 -0.38 22.77 -1.00
C THR A 92 -1.23 23.98 -1.40
N VAL A 93 -2.54 23.89 -1.24
CA VAL A 93 -3.47 24.99 -1.50
C VAL A 93 -3.81 25.69 -0.18
N GLY A 94 -3.54 26.99 -0.10
CA GLY A 94 -3.81 27.77 1.09
C GLY A 94 -5.29 27.76 1.46
N GLY A 95 -5.59 27.62 2.77
CA GLY A 95 -6.95 27.57 3.29
C GLY A 95 -7.68 26.26 3.10
N LEU A 96 -7.04 25.27 2.50
CA LEU A 96 -7.63 23.97 2.23
C LEU A 96 -6.87 22.87 2.97
N ASP A 97 -7.55 22.17 3.87
CA ASP A 97 -7.05 20.99 4.54
C ASP A 97 -7.64 19.74 3.90
N ALA A 98 -6.96 18.60 4.03
CA ALA A 98 -7.46 17.35 3.50
C ALA A 98 -7.13 16.18 4.44
N LYS A 99 -8.07 15.25 4.49
CA LYS A 99 -7.84 13.93 5.03
C LYS A 99 -7.62 12.97 3.87
N TYR A 100 -6.48 12.30 3.87
CA TYR A 100 -6.12 11.36 2.81
C TYR A 100 -6.29 9.92 3.29
N THR A 101 -6.82 9.09 2.43
CA THR A 101 -6.91 7.64 2.64
C THR A 101 -6.42 6.93 1.39
N ILE A 102 -5.54 5.96 1.57
CA ILE A 102 -5.06 5.11 0.49
C ILE A 102 -5.38 3.66 0.81
N SER A 103 -5.83 2.92 -0.19
CA SER A 103 -6.13 1.50 -0.03
C SER A 103 -5.91 0.75 -1.33
N GLY A 104 -5.46 -0.47 -1.24
CA GLY A 104 -5.20 -1.31 -2.40
C GLY A 104 -4.22 -2.42 -2.07
N ARG A 105 -3.42 -2.79 -3.06
CA ARG A 105 -2.55 -3.94 -2.93
C ARG A 105 -1.28 -3.83 -3.77
N VAL A 106 -0.27 -4.56 -3.32
CA VAL A 106 0.93 -4.86 -4.08
C VAL A 106 0.93 -6.36 -4.38
N ASP A 107 1.08 -6.74 -5.63
CA ASP A 107 1.13 -8.15 -6.02
C ASP A 107 2.54 -8.73 -5.88
N GLU A 108 2.68 -10.04 -6.14
CA GLU A 108 3.95 -10.75 -6.01
C GLU A 108 5.03 -10.24 -6.95
N SER A 109 4.65 -9.67 -8.09
CA SER A 109 5.60 -9.13 -9.07
C SER A 109 6.03 -7.69 -8.76
N GLY A 110 5.51 -7.09 -7.68
CA GLY A 110 5.84 -5.73 -7.28
C GLY A 110 4.99 -4.66 -7.99
N VAL A 111 3.87 -5.06 -8.58
CA VAL A 111 2.90 -4.11 -9.15
C VAL A 111 1.99 -3.61 -8.05
N ILE A 112 1.89 -2.28 -7.93
CA ILE A 112 0.99 -1.63 -6.99
C ILE A 112 -0.24 -1.11 -7.73
N ALA A 113 -1.40 -1.31 -7.14
CA ALA A 113 -2.69 -0.78 -7.60
C ALA A 113 -3.48 -0.33 -6.38
N VAL A 114 -3.66 0.96 -6.25
CA VAL A 114 -4.31 1.56 -5.08
C VAL A 114 -5.22 2.70 -5.48
N VAL A 115 -6.10 3.08 -4.57
CA VAL A 115 -6.96 4.26 -4.69
C VAL A 115 -6.58 5.23 -3.59
N LEU A 116 -6.32 6.47 -3.96
CA LEU A 116 -6.10 7.58 -3.04
C LEU A 116 -7.34 8.46 -3.05
N VAL A 117 -7.87 8.77 -1.87
CA VAL A 117 -9.01 9.66 -1.69
C VAL A 117 -8.58 10.84 -0.83
N ALA A 118 -8.84 12.04 -1.30
CA ALA A 118 -8.65 13.27 -0.55
C ALA A 118 -10.01 13.89 -0.21
N GLU A 119 -10.33 13.96 1.06
CA GLU A 119 -11.51 14.66 1.56
C GLU A 119 -11.10 16.05 2.02
N TYR A 120 -11.43 17.06 1.22
CA TYR A 120 -11.03 18.43 1.48
C TYR A 120 -11.99 19.14 2.44
N GLN A 121 -11.42 20.01 3.24
CA GLN A 121 -12.13 20.87 4.15
C GLN A 121 -11.69 22.33 3.98
N ALA A 122 -12.65 23.23 4.04
CA ALA A 122 -12.41 24.66 4.10
C ALA A 122 -13.04 25.19 5.41
N ASN A 123 -12.25 25.88 6.23
CA ASN A 123 -12.70 26.36 7.56
C ASN A 123 -13.28 25.24 8.43
N LYS A 124 -12.64 24.06 8.43
CA LYS A 124 -13.05 22.86 9.19
C LYS A 124 -14.39 22.27 8.76
N LYS A 125 -14.93 22.67 7.62
CA LYS A 125 -16.18 22.15 7.07
C LYS A 125 -15.90 21.36 5.80
N PRO A 126 -16.64 20.25 5.56
CA PRO A 126 -16.50 19.53 4.30
C PRO A 126 -16.67 20.45 3.09
N TYR A 127 -15.78 20.30 2.12
CA TYR A 127 -15.79 21.14 0.93
C TYR A 127 -15.99 20.31 -0.34
N CYS A 128 -15.07 19.39 -0.64
CA CYS A 128 -15.17 18.50 -1.81
C CYS A 128 -14.29 17.27 -1.63
N VAL A 129 -14.44 16.31 -2.53
CA VAL A 129 -13.68 15.06 -2.52
C VAL A 129 -13.06 14.84 -3.89
N GLN A 130 -11.83 14.38 -3.90
CA GLN A 130 -11.09 14.02 -5.10
C GLN A 130 -10.48 12.63 -4.91
N SER A 131 -10.47 11.80 -5.96
CA SER A 131 -9.88 10.47 -5.89
C SER A 131 -9.06 10.15 -7.12
N TRP A 132 -8.05 9.30 -6.94
CA TRP A 132 -7.16 8.85 -8.00
C TRP A 132 -6.97 7.35 -7.94
N ASN A 133 -6.93 6.72 -9.10
CA ASN A 133 -6.36 5.39 -9.25
C ASN A 133 -4.85 5.55 -9.44
N ILE A 134 -4.09 4.88 -8.61
CA ILE A 134 -2.63 4.93 -8.65
C ILE A 134 -2.12 3.54 -9.02
N SER A 135 -1.25 3.47 -10.00
CA SER A 135 -0.65 2.22 -10.44
C SER A 135 0.83 2.41 -10.77
N GLY A 136 1.59 1.38 -10.58
CA GLY A 136 3.02 1.45 -10.84
C GLY A 136 3.74 0.16 -10.48
N ILE A 137 5.06 0.24 -10.50
CA ILE A 137 5.93 -0.89 -10.20
C ILE A 137 6.99 -0.48 -9.17
N ARG A 138 7.44 -1.47 -8.39
CA ARG A 138 8.51 -1.27 -7.42
C ARG A 138 9.81 -0.95 -8.13
N SER A 139 10.45 0.15 -7.73
CA SER A 139 11.76 0.56 -8.24
C SER A 139 12.85 -0.40 -7.74
N GLY A 140 13.83 -0.68 -8.60
CA GLY A 140 14.96 -1.53 -8.24
C GLY A 140 14.65 -3.01 -8.16
N SER A 141 13.44 -3.44 -8.50
CA SER A 141 13.05 -4.85 -8.55
C SER A 141 13.41 -5.55 -9.85
N THR A 142 13.95 -4.83 -10.81
CA THR A 142 14.47 -5.43 -12.04
C THR A 142 15.73 -6.21 -11.71
N LYS A 143 15.60 -7.48 -11.52
CA LYS A 143 16.74 -8.37 -11.49
C LYS A 143 17.26 -8.55 -12.91
N LYS A 144 18.53 -8.35 -13.01
CA LYS A 144 19.24 -8.80 -14.22
C LYS A 144 19.17 -10.32 -14.35
#